data_6d18b87b51cfc586f2a7e60921fe2560
#
_entry.id   6d18b87b51cfc586f2a7e60921fe2560
#
_cell.length_a   1.000
_cell.length_b   1.000
_cell.length_c   1.000
_cell.angle_alpha   90.00
_cell.angle_beta   90.00
_cell.angle_gamma   90.00
#
_symmetry.space_group_name_H-M   'P 1'
#
loop_
_entity.id
_entity.type
_entity.pdbx_description
1 polymer ?
#
loop_
_entity_poly.entity_id
_entity_poly.type
_entity_poly.pdbx_seq_one_letter_code
_entity_poly.pdbx_strand_id
1 'polypeptide(L)'
;KKNFKRLPICISADALYLSEPMISLIEENHWKYTITYKENKPKELKEYYETLQRGNDTTIHINGHEKYEYYNGIEYKNKELNMISYIKRNEEGKIEEKFSYVTNIEIKETNYKKMVKTCRKRWMIENEGFNVLKNHGYYLSHIFSYNENAIKAHVIIMLISQMIMNFLKIYEEKKGRTMTLRKMGEDIKEALRNKVLSAADISDIIRLFYVGNYISYW
;
A
#
# COMPACT_ATOMS: atom_id res chain seq x y z
N LYS A 1 -20.13 -4.14 -3.53
CA LYS A 1 -21.04 -3.18 -4.21
C LYS A 1 -22.23 -2.76 -3.35
N LYS A 2 -22.82 -3.67 -2.55
CA LYS A 2 -23.97 -3.37 -1.67
C LYS A 2 -23.70 -2.15 -0.76
N ASN A 3 -22.50 -2.06 -0.18
CA ASN A 3 -22.13 -1.01 0.78
C ASN A 3 -21.45 0.21 0.12
N PHE A 4 -20.93 0.08 -1.12
CA PHE A 4 -20.11 1.10 -1.79
C PHE A 4 -20.60 1.39 -3.21
N LYS A 5 -21.90 1.52 -3.42
CA LYS A 5 -22.53 1.62 -4.74
C LYS A 5 -22.02 2.77 -5.62
N ARG A 6 -21.59 3.88 -5.03
CA ARG A 6 -21.23 5.12 -5.74
C ARG A 6 -19.74 5.47 -5.62
N LEU A 7 -18.94 4.72 -4.87
CA LEU A 7 -17.51 5.03 -4.73
C LEU A 7 -16.73 4.53 -5.95
N PRO A 8 -15.86 5.36 -6.53
CA PRO A 8 -14.90 4.91 -7.51
C PRO A 8 -13.85 4.04 -6.80
N ILE A 9 -13.94 2.72 -6.97
CA ILE A 9 -13.05 1.76 -6.32
C ILE A 9 -11.97 1.35 -7.31
N CYS A 10 -10.71 1.38 -6.86
CA CYS A 10 -9.57 0.77 -7.52
C CYS A 10 -8.92 -0.24 -6.58
N ILE A 11 -8.89 -1.50 -6.99
CA ILE A 11 -8.30 -2.59 -6.22
C ILE A 11 -6.82 -2.70 -6.58
N SER A 12 -5.94 -2.63 -5.59
CA SER A 12 -4.52 -2.91 -5.77
C SER A 12 -4.19 -4.26 -5.14
N ALA A 13 -3.65 -5.19 -5.95
CA ALA A 13 -3.43 -6.57 -5.54
C ALA A 13 -2.04 -7.09 -5.93
N ASP A 14 -1.60 -8.17 -5.27
CA ASP A 14 -0.38 -8.88 -5.62
C ASP A 14 -0.57 -9.77 -6.86
N ALA A 15 0.52 -10.21 -7.45
CA ALA A 15 0.58 -11.07 -8.63
C ALA A 15 -0.21 -12.39 -8.49
N LEU A 16 -0.42 -12.88 -7.27
CA LEU A 16 -1.26 -14.05 -6.98
C LEU A 16 -2.73 -13.88 -7.43
N TYR A 17 -3.20 -12.64 -7.47
CA TYR A 17 -4.56 -12.28 -7.87
C TYR A 17 -4.70 -12.00 -9.38
N LEU A 18 -3.62 -12.13 -10.15
CA LEU A 18 -3.65 -11.97 -11.61
C LEU A 18 -4.22 -13.25 -12.24
N SER A 19 -5.53 -13.36 -12.21
CA SER A 19 -6.29 -14.47 -12.74
C SER A 19 -7.57 -13.99 -13.42
N GLU A 20 -8.02 -14.71 -14.44
CA GLU A 20 -9.23 -14.36 -15.18
C GLU A 20 -10.48 -14.26 -14.28
N PRO A 21 -10.74 -15.18 -13.31
CA PRO A 21 -11.90 -15.06 -12.44
C PRO A 21 -11.86 -13.78 -11.57
N MET A 22 -10.67 -13.38 -11.10
CA MET A 22 -10.52 -12.17 -10.29
C MET A 22 -10.74 -10.91 -11.13
N ILE A 23 -10.18 -10.87 -12.32
CA ILE A 23 -10.38 -9.76 -13.27
C ILE A 23 -11.86 -9.63 -13.60
N SER A 24 -12.53 -10.72 -13.96
CA SER A 24 -13.97 -10.74 -14.26
C SER A 24 -14.80 -10.21 -13.10
N LEU A 25 -14.55 -10.68 -11.88
CA LEU A 25 -15.24 -10.22 -10.68
C LEU A 25 -15.10 -8.70 -10.46
N ILE A 26 -13.90 -8.15 -10.69
CA ILE A 26 -13.64 -6.73 -10.53
C ILE A 26 -14.38 -5.93 -11.61
N GLU A 27 -14.33 -6.37 -12.86
CA GLU A 27 -14.97 -5.70 -14.01
C GLU A 27 -16.50 -5.76 -13.94
N GLU A 28 -17.10 -6.88 -13.53
CA GLU A 28 -18.54 -7.02 -13.28
C GLU A 28 -19.05 -6.01 -12.23
N ASN A 29 -18.19 -5.62 -11.31
CA ASN A 29 -18.50 -4.59 -10.33
C ASN A 29 -18.19 -3.18 -10.83
N HIS A 30 -17.72 -3.01 -12.07
CA HIS A 30 -17.27 -1.73 -12.65
C HIS A 30 -16.16 -1.05 -11.85
N TRP A 31 -15.31 -1.84 -11.21
CA TRP A 31 -14.17 -1.34 -10.47
C TRP A 31 -12.92 -1.28 -11.36
N LYS A 32 -11.97 -0.45 -10.95
CA LYS A 32 -10.64 -0.41 -11.53
C LYS A 32 -9.70 -1.30 -10.73
N TYR A 33 -8.61 -1.73 -11.36
CA TYR A 33 -7.59 -2.50 -10.65
C TYR A 33 -6.19 -2.14 -11.11
N THR A 34 -5.23 -2.44 -10.22
CA THR A 34 -3.80 -2.48 -10.49
C THR A 34 -3.25 -3.74 -9.83
N ILE A 35 -2.78 -4.68 -10.61
CA ILE A 35 -2.27 -5.97 -10.12
C ILE A 35 -0.79 -6.06 -10.47
N THR A 36 0.04 -6.42 -9.50
CA THR A 36 1.47 -6.63 -9.74
C THR A 36 1.65 -7.76 -10.76
N TYR A 37 2.49 -7.52 -11.76
CA TYR A 37 2.92 -8.55 -12.69
C TYR A 37 4.33 -9.01 -12.33
N LYS A 38 4.53 -10.33 -12.23
CA LYS A 38 5.84 -10.98 -12.08
C LYS A 38 6.16 -11.74 -13.35
N GLU A 39 7.35 -11.55 -13.90
CA GLU A 39 7.78 -11.99 -15.26
C GLU A 39 7.57 -13.48 -15.58
N ASN A 40 7.21 -14.31 -14.63
CA ASN A 40 7.05 -15.75 -14.83
C ASN A 40 5.60 -16.26 -14.76
N LYS A 41 4.61 -15.40 -14.49
CA LYS A 41 3.20 -15.82 -14.39
C LYS A 41 2.25 -14.66 -14.69
N PRO A 42 1.21 -14.88 -15.52
CA PRO A 42 0.93 -16.04 -16.37
C PRO A 42 1.86 -16.13 -17.59
N LYS A 43 2.17 -17.35 -18.06
CA LYS A 43 3.04 -17.57 -19.23
C LYS A 43 2.52 -16.90 -20.50
N GLU A 44 1.21 -16.93 -20.71
CA GLU A 44 0.54 -16.32 -21.87
C GLU A 44 0.82 -14.82 -21.97
N LEU A 45 0.72 -14.10 -20.84
CA LEU A 45 1.05 -12.68 -20.78
C LEU A 45 2.54 -12.41 -21.00
N LYS A 46 3.40 -13.34 -20.57
CA LYS A 46 4.84 -13.22 -20.80
C LYS A 46 5.17 -13.29 -22.28
N GLU A 47 4.66 -14.30 -22.98
CA GLU A 47 4.90 -14.50 -24.41
C GLU A 47 4.39 -13.31 -25.23
N TYR A 48 3.20 -12.80 -24.87
CA TYR A 48 2.63 -11.63 -25.51
C TYR A 48 3.48 -10.37 -25.25
N TYR A 49 3.89 -10.16 -24.02
CA TYR A 49 4.74 -9.04 -23.62
C TYR A 49 6.10 -9.04 -24.32
N GLU A 50 6.75 -10.21 -24.43
CA GLU A 50 8.01 -10.36 -25.15
C GLU A 50 7.84 -10.10 -26.66
N THR A 51 6.72 -10.48 -27.24
CA THR A 51 6.40 -10.22 -28.65
C THR A 51 6.23 -8.71 -28.90
N LEU A 52 5.50 -8.01 -28.03
CA LEU A 52 5.32 -6.56 -28.13
C LEU A 52 6.64 -5.81 -27.95
N GLN A 53 7.51 -6.25 -27.05
CA GLN A 53 8.84 -5.65 -26.89
C GLN A 53 9.70 -5.77 -28.13
N ARG A 54 9.60 -6.89 -28.86
CA ARG A 54 10.32 -7.11 -30.15
C ARG A 54 9.74 -6.29 -31.30
N GLY A 55 8.42 -6.04 -31.26
CA GLY A 55 7.71 -5.31 -32.32
C GLY A 55 7.82 -3.79 -32.25
N ASN A 56 8.47 -3.21 -31.25
CA ASN A 56 8.51 -1.77 -30.99
C ASN A 56 7.13 -1.08 -30.81
N ASP A 57 6.09 -1.84 -30.52
CA ASP A 57 4.73 -1.32 -30.29
C ASP A 57 4.56 -0.71 -28.89
N THR A 58 5.68 -0.40 -28.24
CA THR A 58 5.72 0.13 -26.88
C THR A 58 5.85 1.64 -26.85
N THR A 59 5.11 2.26 -25.94
CA THR A 59 5.38 3.66 -25.57
C THR A 59 6.42 3.69 -24.46
N ILE A 60 7.56 4.32 -24.71
CA ILE A 60 8.68 4.41 -23.78
C ILE A 60 8.89 5.87 -23.41
N HIS A 61 8.97 6.17 -22.11
CA HIS A 61 9.38 7.45 -21.58
C HIS A 61 10.61 7.27 -20.70
N ILE A 62 11.64 8.07 -20.96
CA ILE A 62 12.87 8.10 -20.16
C ILE A 62 12.97 9.46 -19.48
N ASN A 63 13.14 9.45 -18.16
CA ASN A 63 13.28 10.65 -17.35
C ASN A 63 14.48 10.47 -16.39
N GLY A 64 15.66 10.94 -16.84
CA GLY A 64 16.92 10.69 -16.15
C GLY A 64 17.20 9.19 -16.02
N HIS A 65 17.30 8.68 -14.80
CA HIS A 65 17.54 7.27 -14.50
C HIS A 65 16.30 6.40 -14.45
N GLU A 66 15.12 6.97 -14.71
CA GLU A 66 13.84 6.28 -14.69
C GLU A 66 13.36 5.98 -16.11
N LYS A 67 13.00 4.71 -16.37
CA LYS A 67 12.35 4.26 -17.60
C LYS A 67 10.94 3.80 -17.28
N TYR A 68 9.99 4.32 -18.02
CA TYR A 68 8.59 3.90 -18.03
C TYR A 68 8.29 3.30 -19.40
N GLU A 69 7.66 2.14 -19.41
CA GLU A 69 7.30 1.41 -20.63
C GLU A 69 5.89 0.89 -20.46
N TYR A 70 4.98 1.21 -21.38
CA TYR A 70 3.60 0.78 -21.25
C TYR A 70 2.98 0.36 -22.58
N TYR A 71 1.97 -0.47 -22.45
CA TYR A 71 1.14 -1.02 -23.52
C TYR A 71 -0.32 -0.92 -23.12
N ASN A 72 -1.16 -0.59 -24.11
CA ASN A 72 -2.61 -0.68 -23.96
C ASN A 72 -3.14 -1.74 -24.92
N GLY A 73 -4.26 -2.39 -24.56
CA GLY A 73 -4.94 -3.33 -25.44
C GLY A 73 -4.28 -4.71 -25.54
N ILE A 74 -3.69 -5.19 -24.45
CA ILE A 74 -3.16 -6.56 -24.39
C ILE A 74 -4.33 -7.52 -24.23
N GLU A 75 -4.50 -8.43 -25.17
CA GLU A 75 -5.49 -9.48 -25.08
C GLU A 75 -5.04 -10.61 -24.15
N TYR A 76 -5.83 -10.90 -23.12
CA TYR A 76 -5.60 -11.97 -22.17
C TYR A 76 -6.92 -12.65 -21.82
N LYS A 77 -7.11 -13.91 -22.26
CA LYS A 77 -8.31 -14.72 -21.97
C LYS A 77 -9.62 -13.96 -22.22
N ASN A 78 -9.77 -13.40 -23.41
CA ASN A 78 -10.92 -12.59 -23.84
C ASN A 78 -11.13 -11.29 -23.01
N LYS A 79 -10.09 -10.80 -22.37
CA LYS A 79 -10.06 -9.51 -21.65
C LYS A 79 -9.00 -8.62 -22.27
N GLU A 80 -9.29 -7.34 -22.31
CA GLU A 80 -8.33 -6.31 -22.72
C GLU A 80 -7.66 -5.71 -21.48
N LEU A 81 -6.36 -5.83 -21.41
CA LEU A 81 -5.53 -5.36 -20.29
C LEU A 81 -4.55 -4.30 -20.77
N ASN A 82 -4.15 -3.44 -19.85
CA ASN A 82 -3.05 -2.51 -20.05
C ASN A 82 -1.92 -2.86 -19.09
N MET A 83 -0.69 -2.67 -19.53
CA MET A 83 0.49 -3.01 -18.74
C MET A 83 1.43 -1.82 -18.67
N ILE A 84 2.03 -1.62 -17.50
CA ILE A 84 3.09 -0.63 -17.30
C ILE A 84 4.25 -1.24 -16.55
N SER A 85 5.46 -1.00 -17.05
CA SER A 85 6.71 -1.36 -16.40
C SER A 85 7.48 -0.10 -16.03
N TYR A 86 8.10 -0.14 -14.87
CA TYR A 86 8.97 0.91 -14.35
C TYR A 86 10.32 0.32 -13.97
N ILE A 87 11.38 0.97 -14.41
CA ILE A 87 12.77 0.61 -14.10
C ILE A 87 13.51 1.87 -13.68
N LYS A 88 14.13 1.81 -12.50
CA LYS A 88 15.06 2.83 -12.04
C LYS A 88 16.46 2.26 -11.99
N ARG A 89 17.43 3.02 -12.50
CA ARG A 89 18.86 2.68 -12.48
C ARG A 89 19.62 3.66 -11.60
N ASN A 90 20.73 3.21 -11.04
CA ASN A 90 21.66 4.09 -10.35
C ASN A 90 22.63 4.76 -11.38
N GLU A 91 23.55 5.59 -10.88
CA GLU A 91 24.56 6.27 -11.70
C GLU A 91 25.48 5.29 -12.44
N GLU A 92 25.70 4.10 -11.91
CA GLU A 92 26.47 3.02 -12.52
C GLU A 92 25.68 2.22 -13.58
N GLY A 93 24.40 2.56 -13.82
CA GLY A 93 23.53 1.85 -14.74
C GLY A 93 22.88 0.56 -14.21
N LYS A 94 23.17 0.18 -12.96
CA LYS A 94 22.54 -0.99 -12.32
C LYS A 94 21.08 -0.73 -11.96
N ILE A 95 20.24 -1.75 -12.13
CA ILE A 95 18.82 -1.68 -11.77
C ILE A 95 18.68 -1.65 -10.24
N GLU A 96 18.15 -0.55 -9.70
CA GLU A 96 17.77 -0.40 -8.30
C GLU A 96 16.34 -0.87 -8.04
N GLU A 97 15.42 -0.52 -8.95
CA GLU A 97 14.01 -0.84 -8.83
C GLU A 97 13.46 -1.32 -10.18
N LYS A 98 12.66 -2.37 -10.16
CA LYS A 98 11.92 -2.86 -11.32
C LYS A 98 10.55 -3.35 -10.88
N PHE A 99 9.50 -2.78 -11.46
CA PHE A 99 8.11 -3.13 -11.17
C PHE A 99 7.31 -3.19 -12.46
N SER A 100 6.40 -4.15 -12.53
CA SER A 100 5.44 -4.23 -13.63
C SER A 100 4.04 -4.46 -13.07
N TYR A 101 3.05 -3.84 -13.69
CA TYR A 101 1.66 -3.86 -13.26
C TYR A 101 0.72 -4.04 -14.45
N VAL A 102 -0.38 -4.75 -14.19
CA VAL A 102 -1.49 -4.94 -15.12
C VAL A 102 -2.70 -4.16 -14.58
N THR A 103 -3.45 -3.52 -15.46
CA THR A 103 -4.59 -2.67 -15.10
C THR A 103 -5.64 -2.63 -16.21
N ASN A 104 -6.89 -2.32 -15.86
CA ASN A 104 -7.94 -1.95 -16.82
C ASN A 104 -8.07 -0.43 -17.01
N ILE A 105 -7.10 0.34 -16.52
CA ILE A 105 -7.06 1.79 -16.70
C ILE A 105 -6.19 2.07 -17.93
N GLU A 106 -6.72 2.80 -18.90
CA GLU A 106 -5.95 3.25 -20.05
C GLU A 106 -4.75 4.11 -19.62
N ILE A 107 -3.55 3.74 -20.08
CA ILE A 107 -2.32 4.41 -19.74
C ILE A 107 -2.01 5.44 -20.82
N LYS A 108 -1.82 6.68 -20.40
CA LYS A 108 -1.60 7.85 -21.25
C LYS A 108 -0.35 8.60 -20.82
N GLU A 109 0.16 9.45 -21.69
CA GLU A 109 1.26 10.35 -21.39
C GLU A 109 1.00 11.23 -20.15
N THR A 110 -0.26 11.57 -19.91
CA THR A 110 -0.67 12.41 -18.78
C THR A 110 -0.78 11.67 -17.45
N ASN A 111 -0.82 10.32 -17.44
CA ASN A 111 -1.11 9.57 -16.22
C ASN A 111 -0.09 8.48 -15.84
N TYR A 112 0.86 8.09 -16.70
CA TYR A 112 1.77 6.96 -16.46
C TYR A 112 2.59 7.10 -15.17
N LYS A 113 3.13 8.28 -14.86
CA LYS A 113 3.87 8.52 -13.60
C LYS A 113 2.98 8.33 -12.37
N LYS A 114 1.78 8.91 -12.42
CA LYS A 114 0.79 8.78 -11.34
C LYS A 114 0.35 7.33 -11.17
N MET A 115 0.22 6.58 -12.27
CA MET A 115 -0.12 5.16 -12.26
C MET A 115 0.93 4.36 -11.48
N VAL A 116 2.21 4.46 -11.85
CA VAL A 116 3.30 3.75 -11.15
C VAL A 116 3.32 4.13 -9.66
N LYS A 117 3.22 5.41 -9.33
CA LYS A 117 3.18 5.88 -7.94
C LYS A 117 1.99 5.29 -7.17
N THR A 118 0.83 5.14 -7.80
CA THR A 118 -0.37 4.55 -7.19
C THR A 118 -0.19 3.05 -6.98
N CYS A 119 0.34 2.34 -7.98
CA CYS A 119 0.61 0.90 -7.89
C CYS A 119 1.59 0.57 -6.75
N ARG A 120 2.61 1.40 -6.54
CA ARG A 120 3.58 1.22 -5.45
C ARG A 120 2.99 1.38 -4.06
N LYS A 121 1.87 2.07 -3.89
CA LYS A 121 1.22 2.24 -2.57
C LYS A 121 0.82 0.92 -1.93
N ARG A 122 0.55 -0.15 -2.70
CA ARG A 122 0.30 -1.48 -2.15
C ARG A 122 1.45 -1.97 -1.27
N TRP A 123 2.68 -1.71 -1.70
CA TRP A 123 3.88 -2.11 -0.97
C TRP A 123 4.02 -1.43 0.41
N MET A 124 3.43 -0.24 0.58
CA MET A 124 3.38 0.44 1.88
C MET A 124 2.59 -0.37 2.92
N ILE A 125 1.55 -1.11 2.50
CA ILE A 125 0.79 -1.98 3.42
C ILE A 125 1.69 -3.06 4.02
N GLU A 126 2.60 -3.64 3.23
CA GLU A 126 3.53 -4.65 3.72
C GLU A 126 4.61 -4.03 4.61
N ASN A 127 5.22 -2.93 4.18
CA ASN A 127 6.36 -2.33 4.89
C ASN A 127 5.96 -1.44 6.06
N GLU A 128 4.96 -0.60 5.89
CA GLU A 128 4.53 0.35 6.93
C GLU A 128 3.42 -0.23 7.82
N GLY A 129 2.70 -1.23 7.32
CA GLY A 129 1.69 -1.95 8.08
C GLY A 129 2.25 -3.22 8.73
N PHE A 130 2.26 -4.31 7.98
CA PHE A 130 2.58 -5.63 8.53
C PHE A 130 4.01 -5.74 9.07
N ASN A 131 5.00 -5.14 8.42
CA ASN A 131 6.37 -5.17 8.89
C ASN A 131 6.52 -4.46 10.24
N VAL A 132 5.86 -3.34 10.42
CA VAL A 132 5.83 -2.62 11.70
C VAL A 132 5.18 -3.48 12.78
N LEU A 133 4.03 -4.09 12.49
CA LEU A 133 3.34 -4.96 13.44
C LEU A 133 4.14 -6.23 13.79
N LYS A 134 4.93 -6.75 12.87
CA LYS A 134 5.77 -7.94 13.12
C LYS A 134 7.05 -7.63 13.87
N ASN A 135 7.75 -6.56 13.49
CA ASN A 135 9.16 -6.36 13.82
C ASN A 135 9.42 -5.16 14.73
N HIS A 136 8.44 -4.28 14.96
CA HIS A 136 8.64 -3.02 15.69
C HIS A 136 7.91 -2.99 17.04
N GLY A 137 7.85 -4.15 17.73
CA GLY A 137 7.41 -4.23 19.13
C GLY A 137 5.94 -4.63 19.33
N TYR A 138 5.19 -4.89 18.26
CA TYR A 138 3.79 -5.39 18.37
C TYR A 138 3.68 -6.90 18.35
N TYR A 139 4.72 -7.61 17.89
CA TYR A 139 4.82 -9.08 17.91
C TYR A 139 3.67 -9.82 17.20
N LEU A 140 3.18 -9.30 16.08
CA LEU A 140 2.08 -9.92 15.32
C LEU A 140 2.35 -11.38 14.94
N SER A 141 3.62 -11.78 14.80
CA SER A 141 4.01 -13.14 14.43
C SER A 141 3.88 -14.15 15.59
N HIS A 142 3.68 -13.69 16.82
CA HIS A 142 3.54 -14.56 17.98
C HIS A 142 2.08 -14.90 18.23
N ILE A 143 1.82 -16.20 18.45
CA ILE A 143 0.49 -16.67 18.81
C ILE A 143 0.17 -16.18 20.22
N PHE A 144 -0.86 -15.34 20.33
CA PHE A 144 -1.35 -14.81 21.62
C PHE A 144 -2.28 -15.82 22.32
N SER A 145 -3.13 -16.51 21.56
CA SER A 145 -4.15 -17.42 22.05
C SER A 145 -4.57 -18.39 20.95
N TYR A 146 -5.16 -19.51 21.31
CA TYR A 146 -5.84 -20.44 20.39
C TYR A 146 -7.33 -20.11 20.24
N ASN A 147 -7.87 -19.18 21.03
CA ASN A 147 -9.24 -18.73 20.90
C ASN A 147 -9.37 -17.68 19.78
N GLU A 148 -10.23 -17.93 18.81
CA GLU A 148 -10.41 -17.07 17.63
C GLU A 148 -10.84 -15.65 17.99
N ASN A 149 -11.75 -15.48 18.95
CA ASN A 149 -12.20 -14.16 19.38
C ASN A 149 -11.10 -13.39 20.11
N ALA A 150 -10.30 -14.08 20.91
CA ALA A 150 -9.14 -13.46 21.58
C ALA A 150 -8.08 -13.01 20.57
N ILE A 151 -7.81 -13.82 19.51
CA ILE A 151 -6.91 -13.43 18.43
C ILE A 151 -7.42 -12.18 17.70
N LYS A 152 -8.71 -12.17 17.33
CA LYS A 152 -9.34 -11.01 16.67
C LYS A 152 -9.25 -9.75 17.52
N ALA A 153 -9.59 -9.84 18.81
CA ALA A 153 -9.49 -8.72 19.74
C ALA A 153 -8.06 -8.21 19.87
N HIS A 154 -7.07 -9.09 19.99
CA HIS A 154 -5.66 -8.74 20.07
C HIS A 154 -5.17 -8.01 18.83
N VAL A 155 -5.51 -8.51 17.63
CA VAL A 155 -5.14 -7.85 16.37
C VAL A 155 -5.77 -6.46 16.28
N ILE A 156 -7.02 -6.29 16.65
CA ILE A 156 -7.69 -4.98 16.66
C ILE A 156 -7.00 -4.02 17.61
N ILE A 157 -6.66 -4.47 18.84
CA ILE A 157 -5.94 -3.65 19.81
C ILE A 157 -4.56 -3.23 19.29
N MET A 158 -3.83 -4.13 18.64
CA MET A 158 -2.55 -3.80 17.99
C MET A 158 -2.70 -2.72 16.93
N LEU A 159 -3.71 -2.83 16.06
CA LEU A 159 -3.97 -1.84 15.01
C LEU A 159 -4.33 -0.46 15.60
N ILE A 160 -5.16 -0.43 16.65
CA ILE A 160 -5.49 0.80 17.37
C ILE A 160 -4.25 1.40 18.01
N SER A 161 -3.42 0.59 18.65
CA SER A 161 -2.16 1.03 19.26
C SER A 161 -1.20 1.63 18.24
N GLN A 162 -1.05 0.97 17.07
CA GLN A 162 -0.24 1.50 15.95
C GLN A 162 -0.77 2.84 15.46
N MET A 163 -2.09 2.98 15.36
CA MET A 163 -2.72 4.22 14.92
C MET A 163 -2.44 5.36 15.91
N ILE A 164 -2.59 5.10 17.21
CA ILE A 164 -2.28 6.08 18.28
C ILE A 164 -0.80 6.48 18.23
N MET A 165 0.12 5.53 18.11
CA MET A 165 1.55 5.79 18.02
C MET A 165 1.92 6.64 16.81
N ASN A 166 1.29 6.39 15.65
CA ASN A 166 1.50 7.21 14.46
C ASN A 166 0.99 8.66 14.66
N PHE A 167 -0.17 8.85 15.30
CA PHE A 167 -0.65 10.19 15.64
C PHE A 167 0.29 10.92 16.60
N LEU A 168 0.76 10.25 17.64
CA LEU A 168 1.73 10.83 18.58
C LEU A 168 3.03 11.21 17.87
N LYS A 169 3.52 10.37 16.96
CA LYS A 169 4.71 10.69 16.16
C LYS A 169 4.52 11.95 15.33
N ILE A 170 3.41 12.07 14.61
CA ILE A 170 3.09 13.26 13.80
C ILE A 170 2.97 14.50 14.71
N TYR A 171 2.38 14.36 15.89
CA TYR A 171 2.26 15.45 16.85
C TYR A 171 3.62 15.94 17.37
N GLU A 172 4.53 15.03 17.72
CA GLU A 172 5.89 15.35 18.13
C GLU A 172 6.71 15.98 17.00
N GLU A 173 6.59 15.46 15.77
CA GLU A 173 7.23 16.04 14.59
C GLU A 173 6.76 17.48 14.33
N LYS A 174 5.46 17.78 14.49
CA LYS A 174 4.95 19.15 14.39
C LYS A 174 5.50 20.09 15.46
N LYS A 175 5.92 19.56 16.62
CA LYS A 175 6.63 20.31 17.67
C LYS A 175 8.13 20.41 17.46
N GLY A 176 8.66 19.95 16.33
CA GLY A 176 10.08 19.95 16.02
C GLY A 176 10.88 18.86 16.75
N ARG A 177 10.22 17.85 17.32
CA ARG A 177 10.86 16.74 18.01
C ARG A 177 10.82 15.49 17.15
N THR A 178 11.98 15.00 16.74
CA THR A 178 12.08 13.75 15.96
C THR A 178 12.34 12.59 16.92
N MET A 179 11.39 11.66 17.00
CA MET A 179 11.49 10.47 17.86
C MET A 179 11.15 9.22 17.06
N THR A 180 11.84 8.11 17.36
CA THR A 180 11.49 6.80 16.79
C THR A 180 10.28 6.23 17.54
N LEU A 181 9.45 5.41 16.84
CA LEU A 181 8.31 4.73 17.48
C LEU A 181 8.75 3.85 18.66
N ARG A 182 9.93 3.25 18.58
CA ARG A 182 10.50 2.45 19.67
C ARG A 182 10.76 3.30 20.91
N LYS A 183 11.44 4.44 20.76
CA LYS A 183 11.72 5.35 21.88
C LYS A 183 10.45 5.86 22.52
N MET A 184 9.46 6.27 21.70
CA MET A 184 8.15 6.69 22.20
C MET A 184 7.46 5.57 23.01
N GLY A 185 7.52 4.33 22.52
CA GLY A 185 6.96 3.18 23.23
C GLY A 185 7.65 2.91 24.59
N GLU A 186 8.97 3.09 24.66
CA GLU A 186 9.73 2.98 25.91
C GLU A 186 9.35 4.08 26.89
N ASP A 187 9.25 5.32 26.43
CA ASP A 187 8.85 6.48 27.27
C ASP A 187 7.41 6.33 27.80
N ILE A 188 6.48 5.83 26.99
CA ILE A 188 5.11 5.54 27.44
C ILE A 188 5.09 4.44 28.47
N LYS A 189 5.84 3.34 28.28
CA LYS A 189 5.95 2.25 29.26
C LYS A 189 6.49 2.74 30.58
N GLU A 190 7.50 3.59 30.56
CA GLU A 190 8.08 4.18 31.76
C GLU A 190 7.12 5.13 32.45
N ALA A 191 6.43 5.98 31.70
CA ALA A 191 5.40 6.86 32.24
C ALA A 191 4.26 6.06 32.91
N LEU A 192 3.79 4.98 32.28
CA LEU A 192 2.75 4.11 32.85
C LEU A 192 3.20 3.35 34.10
N ARG A 193 4.50 3.07 34.28
CA ARG A 193 5.05 2.46 35.49
C ARG A 193 5.13 3.44 36.65
N ASN A 194 5.44 4.69 36.36
CA ASN A 194 5.80 5.68 37.35
C ASN A 194 4.68 6.69 37.67
N LYS A 195 3.63 6.74 36.84
CA LYS A 195 2.56 7.73 36.95
C LYS A 195 1.20 7.04 37.10
N VAL A 196 0.53 7.35 38.19
CA VAL A 196 -0.90 7.01 38.35
C VAL A 196 -1.69 8.01 37.52
N LEU A 197 -2.44 7.50 36.54
CA LEU A 197 -3.31 8.35 35.71
C LEU A 197 -4.44 8.92 36.57
N SER A 198 -4.52 10.23 36.67
CA SER A 198 -5.63 10.93 37.31
C SER A 198 -6.80 11.09 36.32
N ALA A 199 -8.00 11.37 36.84
CA ALA A 199 -9.16 11.71 36.02
C ALA A 199 -8.91 12.94 35.11
N ALA A 200 -8.07 13.87 35.55
CA ALA A 200 -7.65 15.03 34.75
C ALA A 200 -6.79 14.62 33.56
N ASP A 201 -5.83 13.70 33.72
CA ASP A 201 -5.00 13.20 32.64
C ASP A 201 -5.85 12.50 31.56
N ILE A 202 -6.89 11.75 31.96
CA ILE A 202 -7.85 11.12 31.06
C ILE A 202 -8.68 12.16 30.28
N SER A 203 -9.14 13.21 30.97
CA SER A 203 -9.89 14.31 30.37
C SER A 203 -9.06 15.05 29.31
N ASP A 204 -7.77 15.30 29.58
CA ASP A 204 -6.87 15.95 28.62
C ASP A 204 -6.57 15.07 27.39
N ILE A 205 -6.43 13.76 27.58
CA ILE A 205 -6.32 12.81 26.47
C ILE A 205 -7.60 12.85 25.61
N ILE A 206 -8.78 12.82 26.21
CA ILE A 206 -10.06 12.91 25.51
C ILE A 206 -10.17 14.24 24.74
N ARG A 207 -9.79 15.38 25.36
CA ARG A 207 -9.74 16.69 24.70
C ARG A 207 -8.84 16.70 23.47
N LEU A 208 -7.65 16.09 23.54
CA LEU A 208 -6.74 15.98 22.41
C LEU A 208 -7.38 15.21 21.23
N PHE A 209 -8.15 14.15 21.50
CA PHE A 209 -8.92 13.45 20.49
C PHE A 209 -10.04 14.29 19.87
N TYR A 210 -10.76 15.09 20.66
CA TYR A 210 -11.81 15.99 20.16
C TYR A 210 -11.27 17.17 19.38
N VAL A 211 -10.16 17.76 19.77
CA VAL A 211 -9.49 18.85 19.02
C VAL A 211 -8.88 18.34 17.71
N GLY A 212 -8.40 17.10 17.67
CA GLY A 212 -7.91 16.46 16.45
C GLY A 212 -8.98 16.25 15.38
N ASN A 213 -10.24 16.11 15.75
CA ASN A 213 -11.36 15.98 14.80
C ASN A 213 -11.80 17.30 14.15
N TYR A 214 -11.28 18.45 14.59
CA TYR A 214 -11.51 19.76 13.97
C TYR A 214 -10.38 20.21 13.03
N ILE A 215 -9.36 19.39 12.79
CA ILE A 215 -8.43 19.64 11.70
C ILE A 215 -9.06 19.10 10.41
N SER A 216 -10.01 19.90 9.95
CA SER A 216 -10.46 20.20 8.59
C SER A 216 -9.81 19.40 7.45
N TYR A 217 -10.65 18.82 6.68
CA TYR A 217 -10.60 18.68 5.22
C TYR A 217 -10.08 19.98 4.56
N TRP A 218 -8.81 20.02 4.18
CA TRP A 218 -8.24 20.87 3.13
C TRP A 218 -7.21 20.08 2.32
#